data_2ce20af36ada76eae1839d3d869b515f
#
_entry.id   2ce20af36ada76eae1839d3d869b515f
#
_cell.length_a   1.000
_cell.length_b   1.000
_cell.length_c   1.000
_cell.angle_alpha   90.00
_cell.angle_beta   90.00
_cell.angle_gamma   90.00
#
_symmetry.space_group_name_H-M   'P 1'
#
loop_
_entity.id
_entity.type
_entity.pdbx_description
1 polymer ?
#
loop_
_entity_poly.entity_id
_entity_poly.type
_entity_poly.pdbx_seq_one_letter_code
_entity_poly.pdbx_strand_id
1 'polypeptide(L)'
;MVIDFPTEVVGTVSFDAADPSAPMSLTEGSKSITLDLNTPLTDEAENYAWAFINPTTVSGDISFTAYTANGYRSHTLSVPIDREMAAGHITPITLTIPTELPVSYVDFSVTGDSSNLGEEPYNLIVKAPEGMTFRDGTTEQTFPIDESNKYTVAFYGDLYGDLLAQQPLQVSFETENALVPQNVSVASFTPGEHLPIALKIPYLLSEDFDDKTDFEYKTEATTSNPDGISLSQYGFDEGWTGTRLQVSQKAMRISVRHETIAQYPGRLDTPPLAYIKPGKTVKLKVTFNANKDNDYLYCSFGTLTDTAPKKGNDGLENTLKEQIDNLNTLSGVSFGNIQGVCTCEVPAATNATRLSWLTQRTYNFTGNGWVSRTWYMYLDNIRVTIVK
;
A
#
# COMPACT_ATOMS: atom_id res chain seq x y z
N MET A 1 -18.34 7.06 26.63
CA MET A 1 -18.38 8.53 26.43
C MET A 1 -17.08 9.13 26.95
N VAL A 2 -16.50 10.05 26.22
CA VAL A 2 -15.32 10.83 26.67
C VAL A 2 -15.76 12.25 26.92
N ILE A 3 -15.28 12.82 28.03
CA ILE A 3 -15.54 14.21 28.45
C ILE A 3 -14.19 14.90 28.55
N ASP A 4 -13.99 15.95 27.77
CA ASP A 4 -12.76 16.75 27.78
C ASP A 4 -13.03 18.12 28.37
N PHE A 5 -12.24 18.51 29.37
CA PHE A 5 -12.33 19.77 30.09
C PHE A 5 -11.23 20.74 29.63
N PRO A 6 -11.46 22.05 29.70
CA PRO A 6 -10.42 23.04 29.40
C PRO A 6 -9.27 23.04 30.40
N THR A 7 -9.50 22.52 31.61
CA THR A 7 -8.52 22.43 32.70
C THR A 7 -8.42 21.01 33.25
N GLU A 8 -7.38 20.72 34.01
CA GLU A 8 -7.22 19.42 34.67
C GLU A 8 -8.26 19.27 35.80
N VAL A 9 -9.00 18.14 35.74
CA VAL A 9 -10.13 17.90 36.68
C VAL A 9 -10.01 16.59 37.44
N VAL A 10 -9.15 15.68 37.02
CA VAL A 10 -8.86 14.38 37.66
C VAL A 10 -7.38 14.16 37.77
N GLY A 11 -6.94 13.39 38.77
CA GLY A 11 -5.54 13.10 39.03
C GLY A 11 -5.32 12.57 40.44
N THR A 12 -4.07 12.43 40.84
CA THR A 12 -3.72 12.06 42.20
C THR A 12 -3.85 13.27 43.12
N VAL A 13 -4.78 13.21 44.07
CA VAL A 13 -5.00 14.28 45.07
C VAL A 13 -4.15 14.00 46.29
N SER A 14 -3.32 14.98 46.66
CA SER A 14 -2.56 14.97 47.89
C SER A 14 -3.13 16.01 48.87
N PHE A 15 -3.29 15.65 50.10
CA PHE A 15 -3.73 16.54 51.17
C PHE A 15 -2.88 16.34 52.43
N ASP A 16 -2.70 17.39 53.20
CA ASP A 16 -2.02 17.31 54.49
C ASP A 16 -3.04 16.91 55.58
N ALA A 17 -2.92 15.68 56.06
CA ALA A 17 -3.79 15.16 57.10
C ALA A 17 -3.58 15.87 58.47
N ALA A 18 -2.44 16.55 58.67
CA ALA A 18 -2.15 17.32 59.87
C ALA A 18 -2.72 18.76 59.79
N ASP A 19 -2.94 19.29 58.60
CA ASP A 19 -3.58 20.58 58.37
C ASP A 19 -4.74 20.44 57.33
N PRO A 20 -5.94 20.13 57.80
CA PRO A 20 -7.11 20.00 56.92
C PRO A 20 -7.51 21.29 56.20
N SER A 21 -6.94 22.42 56.57
CA SER A 21 -7.18 23.72 55.94
C SER A 21 -6.18 24.00 54.78
N ALA A 22 -5.11 23.22 54.66
CA ALA A 22 -4.15 23.33 53.58
C ALA A 22 -4.83 23.01 52.22
N PRO A 23 -4.54 23.76 51.18
CA PRO A 23 -5.09 23.46 49.85
C PRO A 23 -4.65 22.09 49.36
N MET A 24 -5.60 21.31 48.86
CA MET A 24 -5.30 20.05 48.17
C MET A 24 -4.48 20.34 46.90
N SER A 25 -3.50 19.51 46.65
CA SER A 25 -2.71 19.57 45.40
C SER A 25 -3.08 18.42 44.50
N LEU A 26 -3.19 18.71 43.20
CA LEU A 26 -3.42 17.73 42.13
C LEU A 26 -2.09 17.45 41.42
N THR A 27 -1.71 16.16 41.33
CA THR A 27 -0.54 15.71 40.56
C THR A 27 -0.99 14.69 39.52
N GLU A 28 -0.25 14.61 38.42
CA GLU A 28 -0.61 13.75 37.29
C GLU A 28 -2.00 14.05 36.73
N GLY A 29 -2.31 15.35 36.61
CA GLY A 29 -3.61 15.83 36.20
C GLY A 29 -4.01 15.40 34.79
N SER A 30 -5.29 15.08 34.60
CA SER A 30 -5.88 14.85 33.29
C SER A 30 -7.05 15.80 33.06
N LYS A 31 -7.19 16.21 31.83
CA LYS A 31 -8.31 16.99 31.32
C LYS A 31 -9.44 16.13 30.78
N SER A 32 -9.23 14.81 30.66
CA SER A 32 -10.17 13.90 30.02
C SER A 32 -10.66 12.84 30.98
N ILE A 33 -11.96 12.55 30.93
CA ILE A 33 -12.62 11.48 31.67
C ILE A 33 -13.31 10.55 30.69
N THR A 34 -13.05 9.26 30.79
CA THR A 34 -13.81 8.25 30.06
C THR A 34 -14.87 7.62 30.94
N LEU A 35 -16.11 7.70 30.50
CA LEU A 35 -17.24 7.04 31.17
C LEU A 35 -17.65 5.82 30.37
N ASP A 36 -17.58 4.65 30.98
CA ASP A 36 -18.16 3.44 30.42
C ASP A 36 -19.67 3.41 30.77
N LEU A 37 -20.49 3.51 29.73
CA LEU A 37 -21.93 3.49 29.87
C LEU A 37 -22.38 2.03 29.79
N ASN A 38 -22.61 1.41 30.94
CA ASN A 38 -23.00 -0.01 31.04
C ASN A 38 -24.33 -0.35 30.33
N THR A 39 -25.09 0.66 29.97
CA THR A 39 -26.34 0.53 29.20
C THR A 39 -26.28 1.43 27.97
N PRO A 40 -26.68 0.97 26.79
CA PRO A 40 -26.80 1.84 25.63
C PRO A 40 -27.75 3.01 25.94
N LEU A 41 -27.38 4.21 25.48
CA LEU A 41 -28.28 5.34 25.49
C LEU A 41 -29.48 5.07 24.60
N THR A 42 -30.68 5.31 25.07
CA THR A 42 -31.93 5.15 24.33
C THR A 42 -32.68 6.46 24.28
N ASP A 43 -33.52 6.64 23.30
CA ASP A 43 -34.40 7.82 23.13
C ASP A 43 -35.69 7.75 23.97
N GLU A 44 -35.93 6.60 24.64
CA GLU A 44 -37.15 6.36 25.42
C GLU A 44 -37.07 6.86 26.89
N ALA A 45 -35.89 7.20 27.39
CA ALA A 45 -35.70 7.61 28.77
C ALA A 45 -34.54 8.60 28.94
N GLU A 46 -34.62 9.46 29.95
CA GLU A 46 -33.48 10.23 30.39
C GLU A 46 -32.40 9.30 30.93
N ASN A 47 -31.20 9.40 30.34
CA ASN A 47 -30.04 8.62 30.75
C ASN A 47 -29.14 9.49 31.65
N TYR A 48 -28.70 8.94 32.77
CA TYR A 48 -27.82 9.62 33.70
C TYR A 48 -26.45 8.93 33.74
N ALA A 49 -25.40 9.72 33.67
CA ALA A 49 -24.03 9.27 33.91
C ALA A 49 -23.37 10.24 34.91
N TRP A 50 -22.49 9.71 35.73
CA TRP A 50 -21.82 10.45 36.79
C TRP A 50 -20.33 10.47 36.56
N ALA A 51 -19.74 11.66 36.61
CA ALA A 51 -18.29 11.85 36.65
C ALA A 51 -17.93 12.58 37.95
N PHE A 52 -16.89 12.11 38.63
CA PHE A 52 -16.31 12.74 39.78
C PHE A 52 -15.11 13.55 39.37
N ILE A 53 -15.08 14.81 39.70
CA ILE A 53 -13.96 15.71 39.41
C ILE A 53 -13.45 16.37 40.69
N ASN A 54 -12.20 16.78 40.68
CA ASN A 54 -11.67 17.59 41.79
C ASN A 54 -12.29 18.97 41.80
N PRO A 55 -12.51 19.56 42.98
CA PRO A 55 -12.96 20.96 43.08
C PRO A 55 -12.02 21.89 42.34
N THR A 56 -12.54 22.62 41.37
CA THR A 56 -11.75 23.52 40.52
C THR A 56 -12.65 24.54 39.83
N THR A 57 -12.08 25.63 39.35
CA THR A 57 -12.80 26.55 38.48
C THR A 57 -12.60 26.08 37.03
N VAL A 58 -13.72 25.84 36.34
CA VAL A 58 -13.73 25.47 34.91
C VAL A 58 -14.23 26.69 34.13
N SER A 59 -13.39 27.20 33.24
CA SER A 59 -13.70 28.30 32.33
C SER A 59 -13.34 27.91 30.92
N GLY A 60 -14.31 27.88 30.00
CA GLY A 60 -14.19 27.44 28.61
C GLY A 60 -15.19 26.34 28.27
N ASP A 61 -14.94 25.67 27.14
CA ASP A 61 -15.84 24.63 26.65
C ASP A 61 -15.51 23.26 27.25
N ILE A 62 -16.53 22.56 27.75
CA ILE A 62 -16.45 21.14 28.04
C ILE A 62 -16.95 20.40 26.79
N SER A 63 -16.15 19.49 26.27
CA SER A 63 -16.50 18.68 25.12
C SER A 63 -16.97 17.28 25.53
N PHE A 64 -18.00 16.80 24.88
CA PHE A 64 -18.60 15.48 25.12
C PHE A 64 -18.61 14.69 23.80
N THR A 65 -17.98 13.54 23.78
CA THR A 65 -17.96 12.64 22.63
C THR A 65 -18.52 11.28 23.05
N ALA A 66 -19.63 10.87 22.46
CA ALA A 66 -20.17 9.53 22.67
C ALA A 66 -19.61 8.57 21.64
N TYR A 67 -19.44 7.31 22.05
CA TYR A 67 -19.02 6.22 21.17
C TYR A 67 -20.08 5.13 21.18
N THR A 68 -20.35 4.54 20.03
CA THR A 68 -21.13 3.31 19.93
C THR A 68 -20.34 2.11 20.48
N ALA A 69 -21.01 1.00 20.72
CA ALA A 69 -20.34 -0.24 21.12
C ALA A 69 -19.28 -0.71 20.11
N ASN A 70 -19.42 -0.34 18.83
CA ASN A 70 -18.49 -0.67 17.76
C ASN A 70 -17.35 0.37 17.60
N GLY A 71 -17.24 1.34 18.49
CA GLY A 71 -16.19 2.35 18.48
C GLY A 71 -16.43 3.56 17.58
N TYR A 72 -17.59 3.66 16.92
CA TYR A 72 -17.94 4.85 16.14
C TYR A 72 -18.25 6.02 17.08
N ARG A 73 -17.65 7.18 16.84
CA ARG A 73 -17.95 8.36 17.64
C ARG A 73 -19.11 9.16 17.04
N SER A 74 -19.93 9.74 17.94
CA SER A 74 -20.90 10.76 17.59
C SER A 74 -20.22 12.11 17.34
N HIS A 75 -21.02 13.11 17.00
CA HIS A 75 -20.56 14.48 17.05
C HIS A 75 -20.03 14.84 18.45
N THR A 76 -18.93 15.59 18.48
CA THR A 76 -18.49 16.22 19.72
C THR A 76 -19.41 17.39 20.04
N LEU A 77 -20.06 17.33 21.19
CA LEU A 77 -20.91 18.40 21.71
C LEU A 77 -20.07 19.25 22.62
N SER A 78 -20.12 20.58 22.46
CA SER A 78 -19.44 21.52 23.34
C SER A 78 -20.45 22.29 24.16
N VAL A 79 -20.22 22.41 25.48
CA VAL A 79 -21.00 23.16 26.39
C VAL A 79 -20.10 24.22 27.05
N PRO A 80 -20.34 25.51 26.79
CA PRO A 80 -19.57 26.56 27.45
C PRO A 80 -19.90 26.61 28.94
N ILE A 81 -18.88 26.66 29.75
CA ILE A 81 -19.01 26.73 31.21
C ILE A 81 -18.03 27.75 31.76
N ASP A 82 -18.51 28.51 32.78
CA ASP A 82 -17.67 29.42 33.52
C ASP A 82 -18.18 29.43 34.98
N ARG A 83 -17.70 28.45 35.74
CA ARG A 83 -18.10 28.30 37.12
C ARG A 83 -17.10 27.53 37.96
N GLU A 84 -17.20 27.74 39.26
CA GLU A 84 -16.55 26.93 40.27
C GLU A 84 -17.30 25.59 40.43
N MET A 85 -16.60 24.50 40.32
CA MET A 85 -17.03 23.15 40.67
C MET A 85 -16.66 22.91 42.13
N ALA A 86 -17.57 23.27 43.03
CA ALA A 86 -17.31 23.22 44.47
C ALA A 86 -17.39 21.78 45.02
N ALA A 87 -16.60 21.50 46.07
CA ALA A 87 -16.63 20.21 46.75
C ALA A 87 -18.03 19.87 47.29
N GLY A 88 -18.48 18.63 47.07
CA GLY A 88 -19.76 18.12 47.54
C GLY A 88 -20.99 18.66 46.76
N HIS A 89 -20.78 19.36 45.67
CA HIS A 89 -21.87 19.85 44.83
C HIS A 89 -22.02 19.00 43.56
N ILE A 90 -23.24 18.87 43.06
CA ILE A 90 -23.60 18.26 41.80
C ILE A 90 -23.82 19.37 40.78
N THR A 91 -23.12 19.29 39.64
CA THR A 91 -23.37 20.19 38.52
C THR A 91 -24.04 19.39 37.42
N PRO A 92 -25.35 19.54 37.19
CA PRO A 92 -26.04 18.86 36.11
C PRO A 92 -25.69 19.51 34.79
N ILE A 93 -25.36 18.69 33.78
CA ILE A 93 -25.20 19.09 32.39
C ILE A 93 -26.13 18.22 31.57
N THR A 94 -27.04 18.84 30.83
CA THR A 94 -27.96 18.14 29.93
C THR A 94 -27.42 18.22 28.52
N LEU A 95 -27.32 17.05 27.89
CA LEU A 95 -26.86 16.89 26.52
C LEU A 95 -27.92 16.20 25.69
N THR A 96 -28.12 16.67 24.47
CA THR A 96 -28.89 15.93 23.48
C THR A 96 -27.90 15.37 22.47
N ILE A 97 -27.68 14.07 22.55
CA ILE A 97 -26.79 13.38 21.60
C ILE A 97 -27.58 13.08 20.35
N PRO A 98 -27.12 13.47 19.15
CA PRO A 98 -27.77 13.10 17.88
C PRO A 98 -27.91 11.58 17.77
N THR A 99 -29.09 11.11 17.40
CA THR A 99 -29.38 9.68 17.19
C THR A 99 -28.78 9.15 15.92
N GLU A 100 -28.54 10.03 14.95
CA GLU A 100 -27.89 9.68 13.70
C GLU A 100 -26.41 10.09 13.74
N LEU A 101 -25.54 9.10 13.50
CA LEU A 101 -24.13 9.39 13.31
C LEU A 101 -23.92 10.05 11.95
N PRO A 102 -23.04 11.06 11.85
CA PRO A 102 -22.73 11.65 10.56
C PRO A 102 -22.12 10.58 9.63
N VAL A 103 -22.49 10.64 8.38
CA VAL A 103 -22.03 9.71 7.36
C VAL A 103 -21.26 10.49 6.33
N SER A 104 -20.14 9.96 5.90
CA SER A 104 -19.33 10.52 4.83
C SER A 104 -19.16 9.48 3.73
N TYR A 105 -18.96 9.95 2.50
CA TYR A 105 -19.03 9.13 1.31
C TYR A 105 -17.74 9.22 0.52
N VAL A 106 -17.27 8.08 0.01
CA VAL A 106 -16.21 8.04 -1.00
C VAL A 106 -16.85 7.62 -2.32
N ASP A 107 -16.82 8.54 -3.29
CA ASP A 107 -17.43 8.37 -4.59
C ASP A 107 -16.36 7.99 -5.61
N PHE A 108 -16.35 6.74 -6.01
CA PHE A 108 -15.45 6.25 -7.05
C PHE A 108 -16.03 6.49 -8.44
N SER A 109 -15.18 6.95 -9.35
CA SER A 109 -15.46 6.94 -10.78
C SER A 109 -14.39 6.10 -11.49
N VAL A 110 -14.78 5.02 -12.14
CA VAL A 110 -13.86 4.18 -12.92
C VAL A 110 -13.63 4.83 -14.27
N THR A 111 -12.37 5.07 -14.60
CA THR A 111 -11.94 5.68 -15.87
C THR A 111 -10.83 4.84 -16.47
N GLY A 112 -10.66 4.94 -17.79
CA GLY A 112 -9.57 4.30 -18.50
C GLY A 112 -10.01 3.16 -19.40
N ASP A 113 -9.03 2.58 -20.04
CA ASP A 113 -9.21 1.55 -21.05
C ASP A 113 -8.97 0.16 -20.41
N SER A 114 -9.94 -0.74 -20.52
CA SER A 114 -9.80 -2.13 -20.12
C SER A 114 -8.63 -2.85 -20.83
N SER A 115 -8.14 -2.29 -21.93
CA SER A 115 -6.93 -2.79 -22.60
C SER A 115 -5.69 -2.82 -21.70
N ASN A 116 -5.64 -2.01 -20.63
CA ASN A 116 -4.56 -2.05 -19.65
C ASN A 116 -4.49 -3.41 -18.94
N LEU A 117 -5.63 -3.94 -18.54
CA LEU A 117 -5.71 -5.26 -17.93
C LEU A 117 -5.80 -6.39 -18.96
N GLY A 118 -6.33 -6.07 -20.15
CA GLY A 118 -6.54 -7.01 -21.27
C GLY A 118 -7.83 -7.80 -21.17
N GLU A 119 -8.52 -7.69 -20.06
CA GLU A 119 -9.84 -8.25 -19.81
C GLU A 119 -10.77 -7.19 -19.24
N GLU A 120 -12.08 -7.28 -19.58
CA GLU A 120 -13.08 -6.41 -18.98
C GLU A 120 -13.27 -6.78 -17.50
N PRO A 121 -13.05 -5.86 -16.56
CA PRO A 121 -13.42 -6.09 -15.18
C PRO A 121 -14.94 -6.09 -15.04
N TYR A 122 -15.49 -7.03 -14.28
CA TYR A 122 -16.92 -7.12 -14.03
C TYR A 122 -17.33 -6.73 -12.60
N ASN A 123 -16.38 -6.69 -11.67
CA ASN A 123 -16.59 -6.20 -10.31
C ASN A 123 -15.51 -5.22 -9.87
N LEU A 124 -15.95 -4.22 -9.12
CA LEU A 124 -15.13 -3.37 -8.27
C LEU A 124 -15.33 -3.83 -6.82
N ILE A 125 -14.27 -4.28 -6.16
CA ILE A 125 -14.30 -4.71 -4.77
C ILE A 125 -13.58 -3.67 -3.93
N VAL A 126 -14.26 -3.15 -2.91
CA VAL A 126 -13.69 -2.15 -1.99
C VAL A 126 -13.61 -2.75 -0.61
N LYS A 127 -12.40 -2.74 -0.02
CA LYS A 127 -12.16 -3.20 1.35
C LYS A 127 -11.87 -2.02 2.25
N ALA A 128 -12.52 -2.00 3.40
CA ALA A 128 -12.20 -1.08 4.46
C ALA A 128 -10.82 -1.42 5.04
N PRO A 129 -10.06 -0.42 5.54
CA PRO A 129 -8.82 -0.65 6.27
C PRO A 129 -9.02 -1.55 7.49
N GLU A 130 -7.94 -2.13 8.00
CA GLU A 130 -7.99 -2.97 9.18
C GLU A 130 -8.59 -2.24 10.38
N GLY A 131 -9.52 -2.88 11.07
CA GLY A 131 -10.23 -2.30 12.21
C GLY A 131 -11.40 -1.38 11.86
N MET A 132 -11.68 -1.17 10.57
CA MET A 132 -12.82 -0.36 10.09
C MET A 132 -13.91 -1.20 9.45
N THR A 133 -15.11 -0.62 9.40
CA THR A 133 -16.24 -1.15 8.64
C THR A 133 -16.93 -0.03 7.87
N PHE A 134 -17.61 -0.40 6.79
CA PHE A 134 -18.53 0.50 6.11
C PHE A 134 -19.78 0.74 6.99
N ARG A 135 -20.59 1.72 6.61
CA ARG A 135 -21.83 2.07 7.33
C ARG A 135 -22.77 0.88 7.58
N ASP A 136 -22.81 -0.09 6.65
CA ASP A 136 -23.60 -1.31 6.75
C ASP A 136 -23.00 -2.38 7.68
N GLY A 137 -21.85 -2.11 8.29
CA GLY A 137 -21.12 -3.01 9.16
C GLY A 137 -20.24 -4.03 8.44
N THR A 138 -20.19 -3.99 7.11
CA THR A 138 -19.31 -4.88 6.33
C THR A 138 -17.88 -4.33 6.26
N THR A 139 -16.90 -5.21 6.04
CA THR A 139 -15.49 -4.85 5.80
C THR A 139 -15.14 -4.87 4.31
N GLU A 140 -16.05 -5.36 3.47
CA GLU A 140 -15.87 -5.47 2.03
C GLU A 140 -17.21 -5.21 1.34
N GLN A 141 -17.19 -4.42 0.28
CA GLN A 141 -18.33 -4.19 -0.62
C GLN A 141 -17.94 -4.51 -2.06
N THR A 142 -18.83 -5.18 -2.79
CA THR A 142 -18.65 -5.56 -4.19
C THR A 142 -19.68 -4.87 -5.05
N PHE A 143 -19.23 -4.17 -6.07
CA PHE A 143 -20.06 -3.45 -7.03
C PHE A 143 -19.88 -4.07 -8.42
N PRO A 144 -20.95 -4.59 -9.05
CA PRO A 144 -20.90 -4.93 -10.47
C PRO A 144 -20.54 -3.68 -11.28
N ILE A 145 -19.56 -3.80 -12.18
CA ILE A 145 -19.19 -2.69 -13.06
C ILE A 145 -20.24 -2.56 -14.15
N ASP A 146 -20.86 -1.40 -14.26
CA ASP A 146 -21.89 -1.05 -15.21
C ASP A 146 -21.52 0.19 -16.02
N GLU A 147 -22.42 0.61 -16.90
CA GLU A 147 -22.20 1.77 -17.78
C GLU A 147 -22.05 3.11 -17.02
N SER A 148 -22.52 3.20 -15.76
CA SER A 148 -22.39 4.41 -14.97
C SER A 148 -20.93 4.64 -14.52
N ASN A 149 -20.19 3.54 -14.30
CA ASN A 149 -18.82 3.56 -13.76
C ASN A 149 -18.69 4.39 -12.48
N LYS A 150 -19.76 4.46 -11.65
CA LYS A 150 -19.81 5.24 -10.41
C LYS A 150 -20.26 4.39 -9.25
N TYR A 151 -19.48 4.40 -8.18
CA TYR A 151 -19.69 3.56 -7.01
C TYR A 151 -19.43 4.37 -5.75
N THR A 152 -20.27 4.22 -4.74
CA THR A 152 -20.16 4.96 -3.50
C THR A 152 -20.06 4.00 -2.32
N VAL A 153 -19.08 4.20 -1.47
CA VAL A 153 -18.99 3.58 -0.15
C VAL A 153 -19.24 4.64 0.93
N ALA A 154 -19.85 4.23 2.03
CA ALA A 154 -20.20 5.11 3.12
C ALA A 154 -19.54 4.67 4.43
N PHE A 155 -19.04 5.63 5.19
CA PHE A 155 -18.47 5.45 6.53
C PHE A 155 -19.17 6.33 7.54
N TYR A 156 -19.19 5.91 8.78
CA TYR A 156 -19.56 6.81 9.86
C TYR A 156 -18.41 7.80 10.16
N GLY A 157 -18.73 9.04 10.00
CA GLY A 157 -18.10 10.29 10.19
C GLY A 157 -16.66 10.40 10.72
N ASP A 158 -16.44 11.31 11.63
CA ASP A 158 -15.15 11.82 12.09
C ASP A 158 -14.08 10.79 12.47
N LEU A 159 -14.49 9.65 13.06
CA LEU A 159 -13.54 8.66 13.52
C LEU A 159 -12.72 8.07 12.37
N TYR A 160 -13.37 7.85 11.23
CA TYR A 160 -12.72 7.23 10.09
C TYR A 160 -11.95 8.20 9.20
N GLY A 161 -12.25 9.49 9.25
CA GLY A 161 -11.53 10.50 8.47
C GLY A 161 -10.04 10.48 8.74
N ASP A 162 -9.65 10.52 10.00
CA ASP A 162 -8.24 10.49 10.40
C ASP A 162 -7.58 9.14 10.13
N LEU A 163 -8.32 8.04 10.31
CA LEU A 163 -7.79 6.69 10.03
C LEU A 163 -7.62 6.45 8.54
N LEU A 164 -8.56 6.88 7.70
CA LEU A 164 -8.46 6.77 6.24
C LEU A 164 -7.30 7.60 5.66
N ALA A 165 -6.95 8.71 6.29
CA ALA A 165 -5.77 9.48 5.92
C ALA A 165 -4.45 8.73 6.22
N GLN A 166 -4.47 7.82 7.20
CA GLN A 166 -3.29 7.03 7.61
C GLN A 166 -3.23 5.66 6.94
N GLN A 167 -4.38 5.08 6.57
CA GLN A 167 -4.48 3.75 5.99
C GLN A 167 -5.26 3.80 4.68
N PRO A 168 -4.67 3.43 3.54
CA PRO A 168 -5.36 3.49 2.25
C PRO A 168 -6.51 2.48 2.19
N LEU A 169 -7.56 2.84 1.45
CA LEU A 169 -8.57 1.90 1.00
C LEU A 169 -7.94 0.94 -0.01
N GLN A 170 -8.22 -0.34 0.10
CA GLN A 170 -7.88 -1.30 -0.92
C GLN A 170 -9.05 -1.45 -1.89
N VAL A 171 -8.82 -1.11 -3.13
CA VAL A 171 -9.78 -1.26 -4.22
C VAL A 171 -9.25 -2.30 -5.20
N SER A 172 -10.07 -3.27 -5.59
CA SER A 172 -9.65 -4.33 -6.51
C SER A 172 -10.56 -4.39 -7.73
N PHE A 173 -9.95 -4.54 -8.89
CA PHE A 173 -10.65 -4.84 -10.14
C PHE A 173 -10.65 -6.35 -10.36
N GLU A 174 -11.83 -6.93 -10.47
CA GLU A 174 -12.02 -8.36 -10.68
C GLU A 174 -12.39 -8.66 -12.12
N THR A 175 -11.59 -9.53 -12.76
CA THR A 175 -11.87 -10.11 -14.08
C THR A 175 -12.10 -11.62 -13.96
N GLU A 176 -12.33 -12.29 -15.08
CA GLU A 176 -12.44 -13.75 -15.09
C GLU A 176 -11.18 -14.42 -14.52
N ASN A 177 -10.00 -13.90 -14.88
CA ASN A 177 -8.73 -14.55 -14.59
C ASN A 177 -7.88 -13.83 -13.54
N ALA A 178 -8.22 -12.59 -13.18
CA ALA A 178 -7.40 -11.80 -12.27
C ALA A 178 -8.22 -11.03 -11.23
N LEU A 179 -7.56 -10.71 -10.12
CA LEU A 179 -8.02 -9.78 -9.08
C LEU A 179 -6.88 -8.82 -8.78
N VAL A 180 -6.95 -7.60 -9.33
CA VAL A 180 -5.84 -6.63 -9.27
C VAL A 180 -6.16 -5.54 -8.25
N PRO A 181 -5.45 -5.51 -7.09
CA PRO A 181 -5.65 -4.50 -6.08
C PRO A 181 -4.96 -3.19 -6.44
N GLN A 182 -5.52 -2.12 -5.91
CA GLN A 182 -4.99 -0.78 -5.98
C GLN A 182 -5.19 -0.11 -4.62
N ASN A 183 -4.14 0.44 -4.03
CA ASN A 183 -4.26 1.21 -2.81
C ASN A 183 -4.65 2.64 -3.15
N VAL A 184 -5.70 3.14 -2.48
CA VAL A 184 -6.24 4.47 -2.68
C VAL A 184 -6.10 5.26 -1.40
N SER A 185 -5.23 6.27 -1.42
CA SER A 185 -5.10 7.19 -0.30
C SER A 185 -6.30 8.14 -0.28
N VAL A 186 -6.89 8.28 0.88
CA VAL A 186 -8.02 9.19 1.13
C VAL A 186 -7.49 10.36 1.94
N ALA A 187 -7.62 11.57 1.40
CA ALA A 187 -7.26 12.79 2.13
C ALA A 187 -8.22 13.02 3.32
N SER A 188 -7.96 14.04 4.13
CA SER A 188 -8.82 14.41 5.26
C SER A 188 -10.29 14.49 4.85
N PHE A 189 -11.14 14.03 5.71
CA PHE A 189 -12.52 13.67 5.45
C PHE A 189 -13.42 14.38 6.47
N THR A 190 -14.40 15.12 5.99
CA THR A 190 -15.34 15.85 6.84
C THR A 190 -16.68 15.12 6.86
N PRO A 191 -17.34 14.98 8.01
CA PRO A 191 -18.66 14.37 8.10
C PRO A 191 -19.68 15.02 7.15
N GLY A 192 -20.40 14.19 6.41
CA GLY A 192 -21.39 14.64 5.41
C GLY A 192 -20.81 14.99 4.06
N GLU A 193 -19.50 14.89 3.88
CA GLU A 193 -18.82 15.20 2.63
C GLU A 193 -18.83 14.01 1.67
N HIS A 194 -18.89 14.32 0.38
CA HIS A 194 -18.68 13.40 -0.72
C HIS A 194 -17.29 13.60 -1.32
N LEU A 195 -16.41 12.62 -1.15
CA LEU A 195 -15.05 12.67 -1.64
C LEU A 195 -14.92 11.94 -2.99
N PRO A 196 -14.76 12.67 -4.10
CA PRO A 196 -14.64 12.05 -5.42
C PRO A 196 -13.23 11.47 -5.62
N ILE A 197 -13.15 10.22 -6.07
CA ILE A 197 -11.91 9.52 -6.41
C ILE A 197 -12.02 8.92 -7.80
N ALA A 198 -11.12 9.33 -8.70
CA ALA A 198 -11.01 8.71 -10.00
C ALA A 198 -10.09 7.50 -9.97
N LEU A 199 -10.62 6.34 -10.31
CA LEU A 199 -9.88 5.09 -10.43
C LEU A 199 -9.52 4.84 -11.89
N LYS A 200 -8.29 4.44 -12.14
CA LYS A 200 -7.86 3.96 -13.46
C LYS A 200 -7.78 2.45 -13.44
N ILE A 201 -8.30 1.79 -14.48
CA ILE A 201 -8.10 0.35 -14.64
C ILE A 201 -6.61 0.08 -14.74
N PRO A 202 -6.03 -0.71 -13.80
CA PRO A 202 -4.59 -0.94 -13.73
C PRO A 202 -4.10 -1.92 -14.80
N TYR A 203 -2.80 -2.02 -14.98
CA TYR A 203 -2.16 -3.16 -15.59
C TYR A 203 -2.12 -4.33 -14.60
N LEU A 204 -1.98 -5.56 -15.09
CA LEU A 204 -1.73 -6.72 -14.21
C LEU A 204 -0.46 -6.52 -13.38
N LEU A 205 0.55 -5.92 -13.98
CA LEU A 205 1.77 -5.41 -13.33
C LEU A 205 2.27 -4.22 -14.15
N SER A 206 2.74 -3.18 -13.47
CA SER A 206 3.42 -2.04 -14.11
C SER A 206 4.58 -1.55 -13.25
N GLU A 207 5.67 -1.12 -13.90
CA GLU A 207 6.82 -0.49 -13.25
C GLU A 207 7.49 0.47 -14.23
N ASP A 208 7.70 1.72 -13.80
CA ASP A 208 8.37 2.76 -14.61
C ASP A 208 9.65 3.31 -13.95
N PHE A 209 9.98 2.82 -12.78
CA PHE A 209 11.19 3.18 -12.01
C PHE A 209 11.33 4.66 -11.63
N ASP A 210 10.31 5.49 -11.89
CA ASP A 210 10.36 6.94 -11.72
C ASP A 210 10.49 7.38 -10.26
N ASP A 211 9.92 6.62 -9.34
CA ASP A 211 9.86 6.87 -7.90
C ASP A 211 10.89 6.06 -7.09
N LYS A 212 11.74 5.28 -7.76
CA LYS A 212 12.71 4.40 -7.08
C LYS A 212 13.95 5.17 -6.62
N THR A 213 14.49 4.73 -5.49
CA THR A 213 15.74 5.27 -4.96
C THR A 213 16.92 4.79 -5.80
N ASP A 214 17.80 5.68 -6.18
CA ASP A 214 19.05 5.34 -6.88
C ASP A 214 19.90 4.37 -6.06
N PHE A 215 20.34 3.28 -6.67
CA PHE A 215 21.24 2.29 -6.05
C PHE A 215 22.10 1.59 -7.08
N GLU A 216 23.17 0.94 -6.63
CA GLU A 216 23.98 0.04 -7.44
C GLU A 216 24.33 -1.24 -6.66
N TYR A 217 24.03 -2.39 -7.26
CA TYR A 217 24.37 -3.71 -6.73
C TYR A 217 25.16 -4.52 -7.77
N LYS A 218 26.43 -4.80 -7.47
CA LYS A 218 27.40 -5.39 -8.41
C LYS A 218 27.61 -6.89 -8.25
N THR A 219 26.95 -7.52 -7.29
CA THR A 219 27.17 -8.94 -6.99
C THR A 219 26.31 -9.84 -7.87
N GLU A 220 26.87 -10.90 -8.33
CA GLU A 220 26.22 -11.95 -9.12
C GLU A 220 25.42 -12.91 -8.23
N ALA A 221 24.53 -13.69 -8.86
CA ALA A 221 23.85 -14.80 -8.19
C ALA A 221 24.88 -15.85 -7.73
N THR A 222 24.62 -16.43 -6.57
CA THR A 222 25.39 -17.56 -6.04
C THR A 222 24.47 -18.72 -5.69
N THR A 223 25.02 -19.90 -5.47
CA THR A 223 24.22 -21.06 -5.02
C THR A 223 23.56 -20.84 -3.65
N SER A 224 24.12 -19.98 -2.82
CA SER A 224 23.56 -19.58 -1.53
C SER A 224 22.62 -18.36 -1.62
N ASN A 225 22.67 -17.60 -2.70
CA ASN A 225 21.82 -16.44 -2.96
C ASN A 225 21.46 -16.40 -4.46
N PRO A 226 20.60 -17.29 -4.95
CA PRO A 226 20.27 -17.41 -6.37
C PRO A 226 19.45 -16.24 -6.90
N ASP A 227 18.64 -15.61 -6.06
CA ASP A 227 17.77 -14.49 -6.43
C ASP A 227 18.47 -13.13 -6.38
N GLY A 228 19.66 -13.08 -5.78
CA GLY A 228 20.37 -11.82 -5.56
C GLY A 228 19.84 -11.05 -4.37
N ILE A 229 19.57 -9.76 -4.53
CA ILE A 229 19.02 -8.90 -3.47
C ILE A 229 17.53 -8.67 -3.63
N SER A 230 16.83 -8.48 -2.50
CA SER A 230 15.51 -7.86 -2.48
C SER A 230 15.61 -6.36 -2.78
N LEU A 231 14.70 -5.86 -3.59
CA LEU A 231 14.69 -4.45 -4.01
C LEU A 231 13.74 -3.59 -3.17
N SER A 232 13.04 -4.17 -2.19
CA SER A 232 12.06 -3.44 -1.36
C SER A 232 12.64 -2.23 -0.63
N GLN A 233 13.89 -2.32 -0.18
CA GLN A 233 14.58 -1.20 0.47
C GLN A 233 14.86 0.01 -0.45
N TYR A 234 14.65 -0.14 -1.75
CA TYR A 234 14.86 0.90 -2.76
C TYR A 234 13.54 1.45 -3.34
N GLY A 235 12.42 1.18 -2.66
CA GLY A 235 11.10 1.67 -3.05
C GLY A 235 10.33 0.77 -4.01
N PHE A 236 10.80 -0.47 -4.25
CA PHE A 236 10.05 -1.46 -5.01
C PHE A 236 9.04 -2.18 -4.11
N ASP A 237 7.96 -2.64 -4.70
CA ASP A 237 7.06 -3.57 -4.03
C ASP A 237 7.80 -4.85 -3.61
N GLU A 238 7.26 -5.53 -2.60
CA GLU A 238 7.85 -6.77 -2.12
C GLU A 238 7.90 -7.83 -3.22
N GLY A 239 8.99 -8.59 -3.25
CA GLY A 239 9.19 -9.70 -4.19
C GLY A 239 9.98 -9.36 -5.46
N TRP A 240 10.26 -8.07 -5.74
CA TRP A 240 11.26 -7.73 -6.75
C TRP A 240 12.65 -8.12 -6.27
N THR A 241 13.39 -8.84 -7.11
CA THR A 241 14.76 -9.28 -6.80
C THR A 241 15.67 -9.16 -8.01
N GLY A 242 16.96 -9.31 -7.79
CA GLY A 242 17.90 -9.44 -8.90
C GLY A 242 19.37 -9.32 -8.54
N THR A 243 20.18 -9.40 -9.58
CA THR A 243 21.65 -9.43 -9.51
C THR A 243 22.24 -8.42 -10.48
N ARG A 244 23.33 -7.78 -10.10
CA ARG A 244 24.05 -6.80 -10.92
C ARG A 244 23.14 -5.72 -11.50
N LEU A 245 22.40 -5.08 -10.61
CA LEU A 245 21.38 -4.08 -10.91
C LEU A 245 21.82 -2.69 -10.47
N GLN A 246 21.32 -1.69 -11.15
CA GLN A 246 21.42 -0.30 -10.78
C GLN A 246 20.16 0.44 -11.18
N VAL A 247 19.58 1.22 -10.29
CA VAL A 247 18.63 2.28 -10.66
C VAL A 247 19.41 3.59 -10.78
N SER A 248 19.27 4.24 -11.89
CA SER A 248 19.86 5.55 -12.14
C SER A 248 19.10 6.28 -13.24
N GLN A 249 18.83 7.56 -13.02
CA GLN A 249 18.10 8.39 -13.98
C GLN A 249 16.73 7.82 -14.36
N LYS A 250 16.01 7.29 -13.34
CA LYS A 250 14.67 6.74 -13.50
C LYS A 250 14.58 5.55 -14.46
N ALA A 251 15.62 4.77 -14.55
CA ALA A 251 15.66 3.55 -15.35
C ALA A 251 16.42 2.45 -14.62
N MET A 252 15.98 1.21 -14.81
CA MET A 252 16.70 0.02 -14.36
C MET A 252 17.84 -0.28 -15.31
N ARG A 253 19.03 -0.47 -14.78
CA ARG A 253 20.20 -0.96 -15.51
C ARG A 253 20.53 -2.35 -15.04
N ILE A 254 20.59 -3.29 -15.98
CA ILE A 254 20.98 -4.67 -15.72
C ILE A 254 22.34 -4.87 -16.37
N SER A 255 23.37 -5.15 -15.58
CA SER A 255 24.74 -5.20 -16.09
C SER A 255 25.24 -6.62 -16.31
N VAL A 256 26.09 -6.82 -17.32
CA VAL A 256 26.96 -7.99 -17.41
C VAL A 256 28.40 -7.55 -17.26
N ARG A 257 29.13 -8.20 -16.38
CA ARG A 257 30.58 -8.00 -16.25
C ARG A 257 31.30 -9.14 -16.98
N HIS A 258 32.23 -8.80 -17.82
CA HIS A 258 33.12 -9.72 -18.45
C HIS A 258 34.52 -9.65 -17.84
N GLU A 259 35.02 -10.77 -17.41
CA GLU A 259 36.43 -10.99 -17.09
C GLU A 259 37.00 -12.02 -18.11
N THR A 260 38.31 -12.16 -18.14
CA THR A 260 39.03 -12.93 -19.17
C THR A 260 38.50 -14.34 -19.44
N ILE A 261 37.95 -14.99 -18.42
CA ILE A 261 37.53 -16.40 -18.47
C ILE A 261 36.10 -16.60 -17.95
N ALA A 262 35.44 -15.55 -17.46
CA ALA A 262 34.13 -15.65 -16.85
C ALA A 262 33.21 -14.51 -17.27
N GLN A 263 31.93 -14.80 -17.36
CA GLN A 263 30.86 -13.82 -17.50
C GLN A 263 30.03 -13.83 -16.25
N TYR A 264 29.63 -12.64 -15.84
CA TYR A 264 28.78 -12.41 -14.67
C TYR A 264 27.51 -11.72 -15.12
N PRO A 265 26.46 -12.48 -15.51
CA PRO A 265 25.22 -11.91 -16.00
C PRO A 265 24.46 -11.21 -14.89
N GLY A 266 23.74 -10.15 -15.24
CA GLY A 266 22.75 -9.51 -14.39
C GLY A 266 21.36 -9.99 -14.73
N ARG A 267 20.47 -9.94 -13.73
CA ARG A 267 19.08 -10.37 -13.85
C ARG A 267 18.18 -9.49 -13.00
N LEU A 268 17.02 -9.17 -13.54
CA LEU A 268 15.91 -8.56 -12.81
C LEU A 268 14.72 -9.51 -12.86
N ASP A 269 14.10 -9.77 -11.71
CA ASP A 269 12.92 -10.61 -11.60
C ASP A 269 11.78 -9.83 -10.94
N THR A 270 10.57 -9.94 -11.50
CA THR A 270 9.36 -9.39 -10.88
C THR A 270 8.95 -10.18 -9.64
N PRO A 271 8.04 -9.67 -8.80
CA PRO A 271 7.25 -10.50 -7.91
C PRO A 271 6.51 -11.61 -8.67
N PRO A 272 6.06 -12.68 -8.01
CA PRO A 272 5.06 -13.56 -8.57
C PRO A 272 3.84 -12.76 -9.03
N LEU A 273 3.24 -13.15 -10.15
CA LEU A 273 2.01 -12.51 -10.68
C LEU A 273 0.79 -12.92 -9.83
N ALA A 274 0.86 -12.68 -8.53
CA ALA A 274 -0.09 -13.14 -7.53
C ALA A 274 -1.54 -12.68 -7.78
N TYR A 275 -1.72 -11.67 -8.64
CA TYR A 275 -3.04 -11.15 -9.00
C TYR A 275 -3.78 -12.02 -10.02
N ILE A 276 -3.11 -12.96 -10.69
CA ILE A 276 -3.79 -14.04 -11.42
C ILE A 276 -4.48 -14.94 -10.39
N LYS A 277 -5.77 -15.23 -10.61
CA LYS A 277 -6.53 -16.06 -9.68
C LYS A 277 -5.94 -17.47 -9.56
N PRO A 278 -5.93 -18.07 -8.37
CA PRO A 278 -5.44 -19.44 -8.18
C PRO A 278 -6.11 -20.44 -9.13
N GLY A 279 -5.31 -21.32 -9.72
CA GLY A 279 -5.80 -22.35 -10.67
C GLY A 279 -6.06 -21.83 -12.09
N LYS A 280 -5.90 -20.53 -12.34
CA LYS A 280 -6.00 -19.97 -13.69
C LYS A 280 -4.63 -19.99 -14.37
N THR A 281 -4.66 -20.17 -15.67
CA THR A 281 -3.50 -20.03 -16.57
C THR A 281 -3.89 -19.08 -17.68
N VAL A 282 -3.09 -18.04 -17.89
CA VAL A 282 -3.37 -16.97 -18.84
C VAL A 282 -2.20 -16.77 -19.81
N LYS A 283 -2.52 -16.28 -21.00
CA LYS A 283 -1.51 -15.73 -21.91
C LYS A 283 -1.28 -14.27 -21.58
N LEU A 284 -0.03 -13.83 -21.56
CA LEU A 284 0.32 -12.44 -21.28
C LEU A 284 0.98 -11.78 -22.49
N LYS A 285 0.75 -10.48 -22.59
CA LYS A 285 1.53 -9.53 -23.38
C LYS A 285 2.32 -8.66 -22.42
N VAL A 286 3.63 -8.63 -22.59
CA VAL A 286 4.55 -7.81 -21.80
C VAL A 286 5.18 -6.79 -22.72
N THR A 287 4.97 -5.51 -22.42
CA THR A 287 5.61 -4.39 -23.12
C THR A 287 6.55 -3.65 -22.20
N PHE A 288 7.68 -3.22 -22.70
CA PHE A 288 8.67 -2.45 -21.98
C PHE A 288 9.57 -1.67 -22.94
N ASN A 289 10.17 -0.62 -22.47
CA ASN A 289 11.24 0.06 -23.19
C ASN A 289 12.57 -0.61 -22.83
N ALA A 290 13.37 -0.92 -23.83
CA ALA A 290 14.69 -1.47 -23.62
C ALA A 290 15.73 -0.86 -24.55
N ASN A 291 16.94 -0.74 -24.03
CA ASN A 291 18.10 -0.27 -24.75
C ASN A 291 19.36 -0.95 -24.24
N LYS A 292 20.39 -1.02 -25.06
CA LYS A 292 21.71 -1.55 -24.69
C LYS A 292 22.79 -0.53 -25.01
N ASP A 293 23.85 -0.54 -24.24
CA ASP A 293 25.00 0.36 -24.43
C ASP A 293 26.05 -0.21 -25.41
N ASN A 294 25.88 -1.49 -25.81
CA ASN A 294 26.85 -2.15 -26.68
C ASN A 294 26.22 -3.29 -27.51
N ASP A 295 26.66 -3.45 -28.75
CA ASP A 295 26.18 -4.50 -29.66
C ASP A 295 26.57 -5.93 -29.27
N TYR A 296 27.61 -6.08 -28.45
CA TYR A 296 28.02 -7.38 -27.93
C TYR A 296 27.18 -7.86 -26.75
N LEU A 297 26.21 -7.04 -26.28
CA LEU A 297 25.30 -7.41 -25.22
C LEU A 297 24.09 -8.15 -25.76
N TYR A 298 23.84 -9.35 -25.27
CA TYR A 298 22.59 -10.07 -25.43
C TYR A 298 21.67 -9.72 -24.28
N CYS A 299 20.47 -9.32 -24.64
CA CYS A 299 19.37 -9.09 -23.71
C CYS A 299 18.32 -10.17 -23.98
N SER A 300 17.84 -10.79 -22.92
CA SER A 300 16.86 -11.86 -23.02
C SER A 300 15.74 -11.63 -22.01
N PHE A 301 14.55 -12.11 -22.34
CA PHE A 301 13.37 -12.08 -21.50
C PHE A 301 12.78 -13.48 -21.41
N GLY A 302 12.28 -13.85 -20.24
CA GLY A 302 11.63 -15.14 -20.01
C GLY A 302 10.84 -15.15 -18.71
N THR A 303 10.46 -16.33 -18.25
CA THR A 303 9.69 -16.54 -17.03
C THR A 303 10.42 -17.45 -16.06
N LEU A 304 10.18 -17.24 -14.77
CA LEU A 304 10.60 -18.11 -13.68
C LEU A 304 9.36 -18.66 -12.99
N THR A 305 9.30 -19.96 -12.84
CA THR A 305 8.25 -20.64 -12.06
C THR A 305 8.81 -21.31 -10.81
N ASP A 306 10.13 -21.51 -10.79
CA ASP A 306 10.85 -22.09 -9.65
C ASP A 306 12.15 -21.29 -9.41
N THR A 307 12.36 -20.82 -8.19
CA THR A 307 13.55 -20.09 -7.76
C THR A 307 14.68 -21.01 -7.30
N ALA A 308 14.43 -22.33 -7.20
CA ALA A 308 15.44 -23.27 -6.76
C ALA A 308 16.64 -23.32 -7.74
N PRO A 309 17.88 -23.10 -7.28
CA PRO A 309 19.04 -23.12 -8.15
C PRO A 309 19.25 -24.50 -8.75
N LYS A 310 19.14 -24.60 -10.07
CA LYS A 310 19.55 -25.82 -10.79
C LYS A 310 21.08 -25.82 -10.88
N LYS A 311 21.74 -26.84 -10.36
CA LYS A 311 23.19 -27.00 -10.46
C LYS A 311 23.56 -27.27 -11.92
N GLY A 312 24.08 -26.26 -12.62
CA GLY A 312 24.81 -26.46 -13.86
C GLY A 312 26.23 -26.95 -13.58
N ASN A 313 26.76 -27.81 -14.46
CA ASN A 313 28.14 -28.32 -14.31
C ASN A 313 29.22 -27.31 -14.70
N ASP A 314 28.85 -26.20 -15.36
CA ASP A 314 29.79 -25.37 -16.13
C ASP A 314 29.81 -23.88 -15.64
N GLY A 315 29.32 -23.59 -14.45
CA GLY A 315 29.39 -22.27 -13.88
C GLY A 315 28.05 -21.50 -13.85
N LEU A 316 28.09 -20.32 -13.27
CA LEU A 316 26.91 -19.46 -12.98
C LEU A 316 26.06 -19.11 -14.22
N GLU A 317 26.67 -19.00 -15.38
CA GLU A 317 25.99 -18.63 -16.63
C GLU A 317 24.95 -19.68 -17.05
N ASN A 318 25.30 -20.96 -17.01
CA ASN A 318 24.38 -22.04 -17.32
C ASN A 318 23.28 -22.17 -16.28
N THR A 319 23.60 -21.94 -15.02
CA THR A 319 22.63 -21.98 -13.92
C THR A 319 21.52 -20.94 -14.11
N LEU A 320 21.85 -19.72 -14.51
CA LEU A 320 20.85 -18.66 -14.73
C LEU A 320 20.00 -18.91 -15.97
N LYS A 321 20.58 -19.40 -17.06
CA LYS A 321 19.84 -19.79 -18.28
C LYS A 321 18.86 -20.92 -18.04
N GLU A 322 19.27 -21.93 -17.28
CA GLU A 322 18.44 -23.10 -16.97
C GLU A 322 17.26 -22.77 -16.05
N GLN A 323 17.33 -21.65 -15.29
CA GLN A 323 16.26 -21.20 -14.43
C GLN A 323 15.15 -20.45 -15.16
N ILE A 324 15.45 -19.86 -16.33
CA ILE A 324 14.50 -19.04 -17.07
C ILE A 324 13.83 -19.88 -18.15
N ASP A 325 12.54 -20.07 -18.00
CA ASP A 325 11.71 -20.76 -18.99
C ASP A 325 11.36 -19.82 -20.15
N ASN A 326 11.19 -20.36 -21.34
CA ASN A 326 10.80 -19.60 -22.54
C ASN A 326 11.72 -18.40 -22.81
N LEU A 327 13.03 -18.58 -22.61
CA LEU A 327 14.02 -17.53 -22.81
C LEU A 327 14.05 -17.05 -24.27
N ASN A 328 13.63 -15.83 -24.51
CA ASN A 328 13.62 -15.17 -25.80
C ASN A 328 14.73 -14.13 -25.88
N THR A 329 15.54 -14.19 -26.94
CA THR A 329 16.47 -13.08 -27.22
C THR A 329 15.69 -11.85 -27.64
N LEU A 330 15.96 -10.72 -27.00
CA LEU A 330 15.37 -9.44 -27.35
C LEU A 330 16.07 -8.90 -28.60
N SER A 331 15.52 -9.21 -29.77
CA SER A 331 15.97 -8.66 -31.05
C SER A 331 15.39 -7.26 -31.24
N GLY A 332 16.17 -6.34 -31.82
CA GLY A 332 15.72 -4.96 -32.05
C GLY A 332 15.92 -3.99 -30.88
N VAL A 333 16.55 -4.43 -29.80
CA VAL A 333 17.00 -3.55 -28.71
C VAL A 333 18.09 -2.62 -29.26
N SER A 334 17.84 -1.32 -29.25
CA SER A 334 18.69 -0.32 -29.90
C SER A 334 19.95 -0.04 -29.07
N PHE A 335 21.02 0.37 -29.77
CA PHE A 335 22.16 1.05 -29.15
C PHE A 335 21.86 2.55 -29.09
N GLY A 336 21.94 3.16 -27.89
CA GLY A 336 21.70 4.62 -27.74
C GLY A 336 20.64 4.95 -26.65
N ASN A 337 19.64 5.74 -26.94
CA ASN A 337 18.65 6.19 -25.96
C ASN A 337 17.54 5.15 -25.69
N ILE A 338 16.99 5.13 -24.46
CA ILE A 338 15.87 4.26 -24.05
C ILE A 338 14.60 4.67 -24.81
N GLN A 339 14.41 4.23 -26.04
CA GLN A 339 13.26 4.54 -26.88
C GLN A 339 12.71 3.34 -27.65
N GLY A 340 13.34 2.18 -27.51
CA GLY A 340 12.87 0.97 -28.16
C GLY A 340 11.76 0.30 -27.35
N VAL A 341 10.54 0.24 -27.90
CA VAL A 341 9.44 -0.55 -27.32
C VAL A 341 9.60 -2.00 -27.74
N CYS A 342 9.78 -2.87 -26.74
CA CYS A 342 9.77 -4.31 -26.92
C CYS A 342 8.39 -4.87 -26.54
N THR A 343 7.95 -5.88 -27.29
CA THR A 343 6.73 -6.64 -26.96
C THR A 343 7.07 -8.11 -26.95
N CYS A 344 6.77 -8.79 -25.84
CA CYS A 344 6.95 -10.22 -25.67
C CYS A 344 5.63 -10.87 -25.26
N GLU A 345 5.45 -12.12 -25.68
CA GLU A 345 4.31 -12.93 -25.23
C GLU A 345 4.79 -14.01 -24.27
N VAL A 346 3.99 -14.25 -23.22
CA VAL A 346 4.14 -15.38 -22.32
C VAL A 346 2.96 -16.30 -22.55
N PRO A 347 3.15 -17.48 -23.13
CA PRO A 347 2.04 -18.32 -23.59
C PRO A 347 1.21 -18.92 -22.45
N ALA A 348 1.82 -19.09 -21.28
CA ALA A 348 1.15 -19.64 -20.11
C ALA A 348 1.78 -19.04 -18.84
N ALA A 349 0.99 -18.29 -18.09
CA ALA A 349 1.39 -17.71 -16.80
C ALA A 349 0.34 -18.05 -15.74
N THR A 350 0.79 -18.26 -14.53
CA THR A 350 -0.01 -18.50 -13.33
C THR A 350 0.32 -17.47 -12.25
N ASN A 351 -0.37 -17.53 -11.15
CA ASN A 351 -0.06 -16.69 -9.98
C ASN A 351 1.33 -16.90 -9.37
N ALA A 352 2.02 -17.99 -9.72
CA ALA A 352 3.39 -18.26 -9.28
C ALA A 352 4.46 -17.80 -10.30
N THR A 353 4.05 -17.44 -11.52
CA THR A 353 4.97 -16.99 -12.58
C THR A 353 5.62 -15.67 -12.23
N ARG A 354 6.93 -15.57 -12.42
CA ARG A 354 7.70 -14.34 -12.35
C ARG A 354 8.26 -14.02 -13.73
N LEU A 355 8.34 -12.76 -14.08
CA LEU A 355 8.99 -12.30 -15.32
C LEU A 355 10.46 -12.01 -15.03
N SER A 356 11.33 -12.32 -15.98
CA SER A 356 12.77 -12.20 -15.81
C SER A 356 13.44 -11.58 -17.03
N TRP A 357 14.31 -10.60 -16.81
CA TRP A 357 15.21 -10.01 -17.80
C TRP A 357 16.63 -10.38 -17.46
N LEU A 358 17.34 -10.89 -18.43
CA LEU A 358 18.71 -11.38 -18.30
C LEU A 358 19.62 -10.69 -19.29
N THR A 359 20.82 -10.31 -18.84
CA THR A 359 21.88 -9.82 -19.70
C THR A 359 22.98 -10.86 -19.85
N GLN A 360 23.46 -11.05 -21.07
CA GLN A 360 24.56 -11.93 -21.40
C GLN A 360 25.43 -11.28 -22.48
N ARG A 361 26.63 -11.81 -22.67
CA ARG A 361 27.53 -11.38 -23.74
C ARG A 361 27.62 -12.41 -24.88
N THR A 362 27.84 -11.93 -26.12
CA THR A 362 28.24 -12.81 -27.22
C THR A 362 29.65 -13.30 -27.03
N TYR A 363 29.89 -14.56 -27.30
CA TYR A 363 31.20 -15.24 -27.13
C TYR A 363 32.29 -14.84 -28.14
N ASN A 364 32.03 -14.01 -29.14
CA ASN A 364 32.90 -13.81 -30.30
C ASN A 364 33.88 -12.63 -30.16
N PHE A 365 34.58 -12.51 -29.00
CA PHE A 365 35.65 -11.54 -28.94
C PHE A 365 37.02 -12.25 -29.09
N THR A 366 37.56 -12.26 -30.31
CA THR A 366 38.91 -12.74 -30.63
C THR A 366 39.97 -11.63 -30.55
N GLY A 367 39.78 -10.66 -29.68
CA GLY A 367 40.73 -9.54 -29.50
C GLY A 367 41.69 -9.78 -28.33
N ASN A 368 42.98 -9.69 -28.59
CA ASN A 368 44.07 -9.78 -27.62
C ASN A 368 44.09 -8.55 -26.67
N GLY A 369 43.16 -8.47 -25.72
CA GLY A 369 43.14 -7.41 -24.73
C GLY A 369 42.41 -7.82 -23.46
N TRP A 370 43.17 -8.00 -22.40
CA TRP A 370 42.71 -8.26 -21.03
C TRP A 370 42.05 -7.02 -20.45
N VAL A 371 40.76 -6.77 -20.74
CA VAL A 371 40.05 -5.63 -20.16
C VAL A 371 38.75 -6.12 -19.55
N SER A 372 38.68 -6.04 -18.24
CA SER A 372 37.38 -6.16 -17.55
C SER A 372 36.46 -5.04 -18.03
N ARG A 373 35.31 -5.37 -18.56
CA ARG A 373 34.31 -4.41 -19.03
C ARG A 373 32.94 -4.77 -18.49
N THR A 374 32.15 -3.75 -18.21
CA THR A 374 30.74 -3.89 -17.83
C THR A 374 29.91 -3.23 -18.92
N TRP A 375 28.85 -3.92 -19.34
CA TRP A 375 27.84 -3.40 -20.27
C TRP A 375 26.49 -3.45 -19.61
N TYR A 376 25.58 -2.60 -20.07
CA TYR A 376 24.27 -2.40 -19.46
C TYR A 376 23.14 -2.58 -20.48
N MET A 377 22.09 -3.31 -20.07
CA MET A 377 20.76 -3.18 -20.62
C MET A 377 20.02 -2.15 -19.76
N TYR A 378 19.37 -1.22 -20.40
CA TYR A 378 18.46 -0.28 -19.78
C TYR A 378 17.04 -0.78 -19.98
N LEU A 379 16.24 -0.70 -18.94
CA LEU A 379 14.87 -1.18 -18.92
C LEU A 379 13.98 -0.12 -18.26
N ASP A 380 12.81 0.11 -18.86
CA ASP A 380 11.87 1.09 -18.40
C ASP A 380 10.45 0.77 -18.86
N ASN A 381 9.43 1.37 -18.22
CA ASN A 381 8.03 1.31 -18.63
C ASN A 381 7.50 -0.11 -18.84
N ILE A 382 7.72 -1.00 -17.88
CA ILE A 382 7.17 -2.36 -17.92
C ILE A 382 5.64 -2.28 -17.76
N ARG A 383 4.92 -2.98 -18.66
CA ARG A 383 3.46 -3.11 -18.62
C ARG A 383 3.09 -4.55 -18.97
N VAL A 384 2.27 -5.17 -18.14
CA VAL A 384 1.82 -6.56 -18.31
C VAL A 384 0.30 -6.57 -18.43
N THR A 385 -0.19 -7.17 -19.50
CA THR A 385 -1.63 -7.33 -19.79
C THR A 385 -1.95 -8.78 -20.08
N ILE A 386 -3.16 -9.20 -19.75
CA ILE A 386 -3.71 -10.51 -20.13
C ILE A 386 -4.11 -10.45 -21.61
N VAL A 387 -3.89 -11.52 -22.34
CA VAL A 387 -4.32 -11.67 -23.75
C VAL A 387 -5.48 -12.65 -23.79
N LYS A 388 -6.59 -12.19 -24.37
CA LYS A 388 -7.77 -13.06 -24.62
C LYS A 388 -7.48 -14.13 -25.65
#